data_793bdae9861e1257acb0c14ccfbc66c5
#
_entry.id   793bdae9861e1257acb0c14ccfbc66c5
#
_cell.length_a   1.000
_cell.length_b   1.000
_cell.length_c   1.000
_cell.angle_alpha   90.00
_cell.angle_beta   90.00
_cell.angle_gamma   90.00
#
_symmetry.space_group_name_H-M   'P 1'
#
loop_
_entity.id
_entity.type
_entity.pdbx_description
1 polymer ?
#
loop_
_entity_poly.entity_id
_entity_poly.type
_entity_poly.pdbx_seq_one_letter_code
_entity_poly.pdbx_strand_id
1 'polypeptide(L)'
;MRIFHLITHFDLGGAERVAANIAMSKTPDMEYHIVEIMRGKSLYTNKFITEMKQAGVVCHRSLMPDVNFHFVFQRIAAILFPLRMLYIMLRWHPDVIHVHTETPDMCIYAFSRFFPFLLRRTRIVRTIHNTRLWSGLPSIASLIEPYYIRHNANIGISDSVCQSYKQRFGADAPIIHNGVSVIKQQIYPRLVHS
;
A
#
# COMPACT_ATOMS: atom_id res chain seq x y z
N MET A 1 18.44 -1.16 3.67
CA MET A 1 17.44 -1.49 2.63
C MET A 1 16.32 -0.46 2.69
N ARG A 2 15.89 0.10 1.54
CA ARG A 2 14.80 1.09 1.44
C ARG A 2 13.53 0.46 0.97
N ILE A 3 12.48 0.57 1.78
CA ILE A 3 11.16 -0.01 1.52
C ILE A 3 10.16 1.12 1.36
N PHE A 4 9.47 1.14 0.22
CA PHE A 4 8.47 2.13 -0.14
C PHE A 4 7.09 1.50 -0.14
N HIS A 5 6.26 1.86 0.84
CA HIS A 5 4.85 1.48 0.88
C HIS A 5 4.03 2.49 0.08
N LEU A 6 3.27 2.02 -0.90
CA LEU A 6 2.35 2.84 -1.67
C LEU A 6 0.93 2.63 -1.16
N ILE A 7 0.29 3.73 -0.79
CA ILE A 7 -1.09 3.76 -0.26
C ILE A 7 -1.93 4.75 -1.04
N THR A 8 -3.25 4.59 -1.01
CA THR A 8 -4.14 5.51 -1.70
C THR A 8 -4.11 6.89 -1.04
N HIS A 9 -4.35 6.97 0.28
CA HIS A 9 -4.37 8.22 1.05
C HIS A 9 -3.74 8.00 2.44
N PHE A 10 -3.31 9.10 3.09
CA PHE A 10 -3.00 9.08 4.52
C PHE A 10 -4.26 9.19 5.40
N ASP A 11 -5.33 8.50 5.05
CA ASP A 11 -6.55 8.41 5.83
C ASP A 11 -6.64 7.07 6.59
N LEU A 12 -7.58 6.95 7.52
CA LEU A 12 -7.74 5.74 8.32
C LEU A 12 -8.47 4.65 7.53
N GLY A 13 -7.72 3.92 6.71
CA GLY A 13 -8.16 2.67 6.09
C GLY A 13 -7.44 1.46 6.67
N GLY A 14 -8.01 0.27 6.49
CA GLY A 14 -7.39 -0.97 6.98
C GLY A 14 -6.03 -1.25 6.32
N ALA A 15 -5.94 -1.11 5.00
CA ALA A 15 -4.72 -1.32 4.23
C ALA A 15 -3.64 -0.27 4.55
N GLU A 16 -4.04 1.00 4.71
CA GLU A 16 -3.18 2.11 5.09
C GLU A 16 -2.59 1.91 6.49
N ARG A 17 -3.40 1.41 7.43
CA ARG A 17 -2.93 1.10 8.78
C ARG A 17 -1.96 -0.08 8.79
N VAL A 18 -2.16 -1.09 7.97
CA VAL A 18 -1.21 -2.21 7.81
C VAL A 18 0.12 -1.70 7.27
N ALA A 19 0.12 -0.88 6.21
CA ALA A 19 1.33 -0.27 5.66
C ALA A 19 2.09 0.55 6.72
N ALA A 20 1.36 1.38 7.50
CA ALA A 20 1.94 2.18 8.57
C ALA A 20 2.51 1.31 9.70
N ASN A 21 1.81 0.27 10.14
CA ASN A 21 2.29 -0.62 11.20
C ASN A 21 3.59 -1.33 10.80
N ILE A 22 3.68 -1.78 9.53
CA ILE A 22 4.93 -2.36 8.99
C ILE A 22 6.04 -1.31 8.99
N ALA A 23 5.77 -0.12 8.47
CA ALA A 23 6.76 0.95 8.39
C ALA A 23 7.25 1.44 9.77
N MET A 24 6.38 1.41 10.79
CA MET A 24 6.72 1.79 12.17
C MET A 24 7.37 0.66 12.98
N SER A 25 7.55 -0.55 12.42
CA SER A 25 8.10 -1.70 13.14
C SER A 25 9.56 -1.57 13.59
N LYS A 26 10.26 -0.53 13.12
CA LYS A 26 11.68 -0.21 13.46
C LYS A 26 12.63 -1.38 13.26
N THR A 27 12.47 -2.08 12.16
CA THR A 27 13.39 -3.17 11.80
C THR A 27 14.79 -2.60 11.55
N PRO A 28 15.84 -3.12 12.18
CA PRO A 28 17.21 -2.67 11.96
C PRO A 28 17.59 -2.66 10.48
N ASP A 29 18.40 -1.69 10.06
CA ASP A 29 18.94 -1.54 8.70
C ASP A 29 17.88 -1.33 7.60
N MET A 30 16.65 -1.02 7.99
CA MET A 30 15.56 -0.71 7.07
C MET A 30 15.14 0.76 7.19
N GLU A 31 15.08 1.44 6.05
CA GLU A 31 14.55 2.79 5.91
C GLU A 31 13.16 2.69 5.26
N TYR A 32 12.14 3.17 5.96
CA TYR A 32 10.76 3.06 5.50
C TYR A 32 10.24 4.39 4.98
N HIS A 33 9.61 4.32 3.82
CA HIS A 33 8.93 5.43 3.17
C HIS A 33 7.47 5.06 2.90
N ILE A 34 6.55 6.02 3.08
CA ILE A 34 5.16 5.86 2.64
C ILE A 34 4.86 6.91 1.58
N VAL A 35 4.36 6.47 0.43
CA VAL A 35 4.01 7.30 -0.72
C VAL A 35 2.50 7.31 -0.88
N GLU A 36 1.90 8.46 -0.74
CA GLU A 36 0.48 8.71 -0.95
C GLU A 36 0.21 8.98 -2.44
N ILE A 37 -0.80 8.33 -3.01
CA ILE A 37 -1.18 8.54 -4.41
C ILE A 37 -2.09 9.76 -4.58
N MET A 38 -3.17 9.84 -3.80
CA MET A 38 -4.12 10.94 -3.76
C MET A 38 -4.10 11.58 -2.39
N ARG A 39 -4.19 12.91 -2.33
CA ARG A 39 -4.03 13.66 -1.08
C ARG A 39 -5.22 13.48 -0.16
N GLY A 40 -5.05 12.75 0.93
CA GLY A 40 -6.03 12.61 2.00
C GLY A 40 -6.33 13.94 2.68
N LYS A 41 -7.59 14.11 3.09
CA LYS A 41 -8.13 15.36 3.66
C LYS A 41 -8.88 15.15 4.97
N SER A 42 -8.89 13.93 5.53
CA SER A 42 -9.60 13.66 6.76
C SER A 42 -8.96 14.40 7.95
N LEU A 43 -9.73 14.59 9.01
CA LEU A 43 -9.25 15.18 10.26
C LEU A 43 -8.09 14.36 10.88
N TYR A 44 -8.02 13.07 10.58
CA TYR A 44 -7.01 12.15 11.10
C TYR A 44 -5.71 12.16 10.30
N THR A 45 -5.71 12.68 9.07
CA THR A 45 -4.55 12.66 8.17
C THR A 45 -3.30 13.26 8.82
N ASN A 46 -3.42 14.44 9.42
CA ASN A 46 -2.27 15.11 10.06
C ASN A 46 -1.75 14.34 11.27
N LYS A 47 -2.66 13.81 12.11
CA LYS A 47 -2.29 12.99 13.28
C LYS A 47 -1.56 11.72 12.82
N PHE A 48 -2.08 11.04 11.81
CA PHE A 48 -1.53 9.82 11.27
C PHE A 48 -0.11 10.03 10.69
N ILE A 49 0.08 11.12 9.93
CA ILE A 49 1.40 11.49 9.40
C ILE A 49 2.38 11.85 10.53
N THR A 50 1.92 12.55 11.57
CA THR A 50 2.75 12.91 12.71
C THR A 50 3.21 11.66 13.46
N GLU A 51 2.33 10.70 13.70
CA GLU A 51 2.63 9.41 14.32
C GLU A 51 3.75 8.68 13.56
N MET A 52 3.63 8.58 12.24
CA MET A 52 4.64 7.93 11.39
C MET A 52 5.98 8.65 11.38
N LYS A 53 5.96 9.99 11.29
CA LYS A 53 7.20 10.79 11.32
C LYS A 53 7.94 10.66 12.65
N GLN A 54 7.22 10.61 13.78
CA GLN A 54 7.80 10.36 15.10
C GLN A 54 8.43 8.97 15.20
N ALA A 55 7.91 8.00 14.45
CA ALA A 55 8.50 6.67 14.34
C ALA A 55 9.70 6.61 13.35
N GLY A 56 10.05 7.72 12.69
CA GLY A 56 11.16 7.78 11.73
C GLY A 56 10.79 7.44 10.29
N VAL A 57 9.49 7.31 9.97
CA VAL A 57 9.01 7.00 8.61
C VAL A 57 9.00 8.26 7.75
N VAL A 58 9.54 8.18 6.54
CA VAL A 58 9.52 9.28 5.57
C VAL A 58 8.19 9.27 4.80
N CYS A 59 7.39 10.34 4.97
CA CYS A 59 6.08 10.46 4.35
C CYS A 59 6.11 11.36 3.12
N HIS A 60 5.75 10.81 1.95
CA HIS A 60 5.67 11.53 0.68
C HIS A 60 4.21 11.88 0.36
N ARG A 61 3.82 13.13 0.64
CA ARG A 61 2.47 13.64 0.37
C ARG A 61 2.20 13.83 -1.12
N SER A 62 0.99 13.47 -1.56
CA SER A 62 0.54 13.74 -2.92
C SER A 62 0.17 15.21 -3.12
N LEU A 63 0.38 15.72 -4.34
CA LEU A 63 -0.18 16.99 -4.81
C LEU A 63 -1.54 16.78 -5.48
N MET A 64 -1.86 15.55 -5.89
CA MET A 64 -3.11 15.18 -6.54
C MET A 64 -4.27 15.23 -5.52
N PRO A 65 -5.28 16.10 -5.70
CA PRO A 65 -6.41 16.17 -4.78
C PRO A 65 -7.28 14.90 -4.88
N ASP A 66 -7.83 14.47 -3.74
CA ASP A 66 -8.95 13.56 -3.72
C ASP A 66 -10.25 14.37 -3.89
N VAL A 67 -11.01 14.05 -4.92
CA VAL A 67 -12.30 14.70 -5.25
C VAL A 67 -13.39 13.66 -5.46
N ASN A 68 -14.64 14.08 -5.36
CA ASN A 68 -15.81 13.20 -5.35
C ASN A 68 -16.00 12.30 -6.60
N PHE A 69 -15.31 12.58 -7.71
CA PHE A 69 -15.28 11.72 -8.90
C PHE A 69 -14.18 10.65 -8.82
N HIS A 70 -14.20 9.86 -7.78
CA HIS A 70 -13.16 8.95 -7.35
C HIS A 70 -12.57 8.08 -8.47
N PHE A 71 -13.39 7.42 -9.28
CA PHE A 71 -12.90 6.53 -10.35
C PHE A 71 -12.15 7.23 -11.48
N VAL A 72 -12.59 8.44 -11.86
CA VAL A 72 -11.93 9.24 -12.92
C VAL A 72 -10.58 9.72 -12.41
N PHE A 73 -10.55 10.24 -11.19
CA PHE A 73 -9.31 10.78 -10.59
C PHE A 73 -8.30 9.70 -10.25
N GLN A 74 -8.72 8.51 -9.88
CA GLN A 74 -7.82 7.36 -9.71
C GLN A 74 -7.09 7.01 -11.02
N ARG A 75 -7.79 7.05 -12.15
CA ARG A 75 -7.18 6.81 -13.49
C ARG A 75 -6.22 7.92 -13.88
N ILE A 76 -6.59 9.19 -13.65
CA ILE A 76 -5.70 10.35 -13.88
C ILE A 76 -4.48 10.25 -12.97
N ALA A 77 -4.67 9.91 -11.70
CA ALA A 77 -3.57 9.70 -10.76
C ALA A 77 -2.63 8.59 -11.24
N ALA A 78 -3.16 7.48 -11.74
CA ALA A 78 -2.36 6.38 -12.28
C ALA A 78 -1.57 6.78 -13.53
N ILE A 79 -2.13 7.67 -14.38
CA ILE A 79 -1.46 8.18 -15.59
C ILE A 79 -0.35 9.19 -15.23
N LEU A 80 -0.58 10.05 -14.25
CA LEU A 80 0.39 11.08 -13.83
C LEU A 80 1.44 10.58 -12.84
N PHE A 81 1.12 9.51 -12.11
CA PHE A 81 2.01 8.94 -11.11
C PHE A 81 3.38 8.50 -11.64
N PRO A 82 3.53 7.97 -12.88
CA PRO A 82 4.83 7.63 -13.43
C PRO A 82 5.86 8.76 -13.37
N LEU A 83 5.46 10.01 -13.59
CA LEU A 83 6.36 11.16 -13.52
C LEU A 83 6.83 11.42 -12.09
N ARG A 84 5.92 11.32 -11.12
CA ARG A 84 6.25 11.45 -9.71
C ARG A 84 7.12 10.28 -9.21
N MET A 85 6.78 9.07 -9.64
CA MET A 85 7.54 7.88 -9.28
C MET A 85 8.94 7.90 -9.89
N LEU A 86 9.10 8.45 -11.09
CA LEU A 86 10.41 8.67 -11.71
C LEU A 86 11.31 9.51 -10.78
N TYR A 87 10.81 10.64 -10.27
CA TYR A 87 11.54 11.44 -9.30
C TYR A 87 11.92 10.64 -8.05
N ILE A 88 10.97 9.87 -7.48
CA ILE A 88 11.21 9.04 -6.29
C ILE A 88 12.29 7.98 -6.58
N MET A 89 12.20 7.29 -7.71
CA MET A 89 13.17 6.26 -8.12
C MET A 89 14.59 6.85 -8.28
N LEU A 90 14.70 8.00 -8.94
CA LEU A 90 16.01 8.65 -9.16
C LEU A 90 16.60 9.25 -7.88
N ARG A 91 15.77 9.71 -6.95
CA ARG A 91 16.24 10.37 -5.71
C ARG A 91 16.55 9.39 -4.59
N TRP A 92 15.79 8.30 -4.47
CA TRP A 92 15.81 7.43 -3.30
C TRP A 92 16.24 5.99 -3.59
N HIS A 93 16.16 5.53 -4.83
CA HIS A 93 16.55 4.17 -5.24
C HIS A 93 15.93 3.08 -4.33
N PRO A 94 14.60 2.90 -4.30
CA PRO A 94 13.97 1.90 -3.45
C PRO A 94 14.41 0.48 -3.81
N ASP A 95 14.73 -0.32 -2.79
CA ASP A 95 15.02 -1.76 -2.95
C ASP A 95 13.72 -2.57 -3.08
N VAL A 96 12.67 -2.12 -2.36
CA VAL A 96 11.34 -2.75 -2.36
C VAL A 96 10.26 -1.70 -2.54
N ILE A 97 9.31 -1.97 -3.43
CA ILE A 97 8.05 -1.24 -3.56
C ILE A 97 6.93 -2.18 -3.15
N HIS A 98 6.21 -1.81 -2.10
CA HIS A 98 5.11 -2.57 -1.54
C HIS A 98 3.79 -1.84 -1.75
N VAL A 99 2.89 -2.40 -2.55
CA VAL A 99 1.58 -1.82 -2.86
C VAL A 99 0.47 -2.49 -2.04
N HIS A 100 -0.54 -1.71 -1.64
CA HIS A 100 -1.54 -2.16 -0.65
C HIS A 100 -2.99 -2.12 -1.12
N THR A 101 -3.31 -1.49 -2.24
CA THR A 101 -4.67 -1.38 -2.78
C THR A 101 -4.64 -1.23 -4.31
N GLU A 102 -5.81 -1.31 -4.95
CA GLU A 102 -5.94 -1.29 -6.41
C GLU A 102 -5.40 -0.01 -7.06
N THR A 103 -5.53 1.16 -6.40
CA THR A 103 -5.00 2.42 -6.94
C THR A 103 -3.47 2.43 -7.03
N PRO A 104 -2.71 2.10 -5.97
CA PRO A 104 -1.27 1.83 -6.06
C PRO A 104 -0.90 0.76 -7.09
N ASP A 105 -1.70 -0.31 -7.21
CA ASP A 105 -1.46 -1.37 -8.21
C ASP A 105 -1.48 -0.80 -9.63
N MET A 106 -2.51 -0.02 -9.98
CA MET A 106 -2.61 0.69 -11.26
C MET A 106 -1.41 1.62 -11.49
N CYS A 107 -1.01 2.35 -10.47
CA CYS A 107 0.11 3.31 -10.53
C CYS A 107 1.44 2.63 -10.83
N ILE A 108 1.76 1.52 -10.16
CA ILE A 108 3.00 0.78 -10.42
C ILE A 108 2.96 0.06 -11.76
N TYR A 109 1.81 -0.51 -12.13
CA TYR A 109 1.65 -1.07 -13.46
C TYR A 109 1.90 -0.02 -14.55
N ALA A 110 1.28 1.17 -14.45
CA ALA A 110 1.51 2.27 -15.39
C ALA A 110 2.99 2.66 -15.42
N PHE A 111 3.62 2.83 -14.26
CA PHE A 111 5.06 3.14 -14.17
C PHE A 111 5.92 2.09 -14.88
N SER A 112 5.61 0.81 -14.71
CA SER A 112 6.33 -0.29 -15.33
C SER A 112 6.26 -0.28 -16.88
N ARG A 113 5.20 0.33 -17.44
CA ARG A 113 5.05 0.45 -18.90
C ARG A 113 5.89 1.59 -19.48
N PHE A 114 6.11 2.66 -18.72
CA PHE A 114 6.91 3.81 -19.17
C PHE A 114 8.40 3.66 -18.83
N PHE A 115 8.72 3.10 -17.65
CA PHE A 115 10.09 3.05 -17.13
C PHE A 115 10.49 1.65 -16.61
N PRO A 116 10.35 0.58 -17.41
CA PRO A 116 10.60 -0.80 -16.95
C PRO A 116 12.03 -1.01 -16.47
N PHE A 117 12.99 -0.29 -17.04
CA PHE A 117 14.40 -0.42 -16.69
C PHE A 117 14.73 0.03 -15.25
N LEU A 118 13.94 0.97 -14.68
CA LEU A 118 14.13 1.43 -13.31
C LEU A 118 13.67 0.41 -12.27
N LEU A 119 12.76 -0.50 -12.63
CA LEU A 119 12.26 -1.55 -11.73
C LEU A 119 13.13 -2.82 -11.74
N ARG A 120 14.15 -2.92 -12.60
CA ARG A 120 14.96 -4.15 -12.73
C ARG A 120 15.68 -4.57 -11.43
N ARG A 121 16.02 -3.60 -10.57
CA ARG A 121 16.71 -3.82 -9.30
C ARG A 121 15.80 -3.65 -8.09
N THR A 122 14.52 -3.36 -8.31
CA THR A 122 13.53 -3.12 -7.27
C THR A 122 12.56 -4.30 -7.19
N ARG A 123 12.41 -4.89 -6.02
CA ARG A 123 11.43 -5.94 -5.79
C ARG A 123 10.04 -5.32 -5.63
N ILE A 124 9.06 -5.85 -6.37
CA ILE A 124 7.65 -5.48 -6.21
C ILE A 124 7.00 -6.49 -5.28
N VAL A 125 6.25 -5.99 -4.30
CA VAL A 125 5.41 -6.77 -3.38
C VAL A 125 4.01 -6.17 -3.39
N ARG A 126 2.98 -6.99 -3.38
CA ARG A 126 1.58 -6.57 -3.32
C ARG A 126 0.85 -7.33 -2.22
N THR A 127 0.21 -6.63 -1.30
CA THR A 127 -0.69 -7.24 -0.32
C THR A 127 -2.14 -7.12 -0.79
N ILE A 128 -2.80 -8.27 -0.91
CA ILE A 128 -4.23 -8.37 -1.24
C ILE A 128 -5.02 -8.35 0.06
N HIS A 129 -5.82 -7.30 0.27
CA HIS A 129 -6.54 -7.04 1.52
C HIS A 129 -8.00 -7.51 1.52
N ASN A 130 -8.57 -7.87 0.37
CA ASN A 130 -9.97 -8.26 0.30
C ASN A 130 -10.22 -9.35 -0.75
N THR A 131 -11.34 -10.05 -0.61
CA THR A 131 -11.79 -11.12 -1.54
C THR A 131 -12.38 -10.57 -2.84
N ARG A 132 -12.69 -9.26 -2.91
CA ARG A 132 -13.35 -8.60 -4.05
C ARG A 132 -12.39 -7.69 -4.82
N LEU A 133 -11.12 -8.07 -4.92
CA LEU A 133 -10.13 -7.33 -5.70
C LEU A 133 -10.66 -7.02 -7.11
N TRP A 134 -10.51 -5.77 -7.58
CA TRP A 134 -11.01 -5.28 -8.88
C TRP A 134 -12.53 -5.38 -9.06
N SER A 135 -13.31 -5.28 -7.98
CA SER A 135 -14.78 -5.29 -8.06
C SER A 135 -15.27 -4.18 -8.99
N GLY A 136 -16.03 -4.55 -10.03
CA GLY A 136 -16.53 -3.62 -11.04
C GLY A 136 -15.51 -3.17 -12.10
N LEU A 137 -14.28 -3.68 -12.09
CA LEU A 137 -13.21 -3.30 -13.03
C LEU A 137 -12.53 -4.51 -13.71
N PRO A 138 -13.29 -5.45 -14.33
CA PRO A 138 -12.73 -6.69 -14.88
C PRO A 138 -11.71 -6.44 -16.00
N SER A 139 -11.91 -5.43 -16.84
CA SER A 139 -10.97 -5.08 -17.90
C SER A 139 -9.64 -4.57 -17.39
N ILE A 140 -9.65 -3.87 -16.26
CA ILE A 140 -8.42 -3.42 -15.58
C ILE A 140 -7.71 -4.59 -14.92
N ALA A 141 -8.48 -5.49 -14.28
CA ALA A 141 -7.94 -6.71 -13.70
C ALA A 141 -7.20 -7.57 -14.73
N SER A 142 -7.81 -7.84 -15.89
CA SER A 142 -7.20 -8.63 -16.95
C SER A 142 -5.91 -8.02 -17.51
N LEU A 143 -5.76 -6.71 -17.43
CA LEU A 143 -4.57 -5.99 -17.86
C LEU A 143 -3.44 -6.03 -16.81
N ILE A 144 -3.79 -5.89 -15.53
CA ILE A 144 -2.83 -5.67 -14.44
C ILE A 144 -2.41 -6.98 -13.76
N GLU A 145 -3.32 -7.92 -13.53
CA GLU A 145 -3.02 -9.16 -12.81
C GLU A 145 -1.87 -9.97 -13.41
N PRO A 146 -1.74 -10.15 -14.74
CA PRO A 146 -0.61 -10.87 -15.33
C PRO A 146 0.74 -10.27 -14.99
N TYR A 147 0.81 -8.95 -14.75
CA TYR A 147 2.03 -8.29 -14.33
C TYR A 147 2.46 -8.74 -12.93
N TYR A 148 1.55 -8.68 -11.94
CA TYR A 148 1.87 -9.07 -10.56
C TYR A 148 2.10 -10.57 -10.41
N ILE A 149 1.37 -11.40 -11.14
CA ILE A 149 1.57 -12.86 -11.17
C ILE A 149 2.97 -13.20 -11.70
N ARG A 150 3.37 -12.60 -12.82
CA ARG A 150 4.69 -12.84 -13.43
C ARG A 150 5.86 -12.46 -12.52
N HIS A 151 5.66 -11.45 -11.67
CA HIS A 151 6.67 -10.97 -10.74
C HIS A 151 6.66 -11.71 -9.39
N ASN A 152 5.77 -12.70 -9.20
CA ASN A 152 5.55 -13.38 -7.91
C ASN A 152 5.39 -12.37 -6.77
N ALA A 153 4.61 -11.31 -7.03
CA ALA A 153 4.53 -10.15 -6.15
C ALA A 153 3.44 -10.28 -5.08
N ASN A 154 2.53 -11.24 -5.22
CA ASN A 154 1.28 -11.31 -4.46
C ASN A 154 1.45 -11.95 -3.08
N ILE A 155 0.84 -11.33 -2.08
CA ILE A 155 0.70 -11.84 -0.71
C ILE A 155 -0.76 -11.64 -0.31
N GLY A 156 -1.40 -12.66 0.27
CA GLY A 156 -2.74 -12.55 0.82
C GLY A 156 -2.74 -12.46 2.34
N ILE A 157 -3.67 -11.71 2.92
CA ILE A 157 -3.76 -11.52 4.38
C ILE A 157 -4.47 -12.66 5.12
N SER A 158 -5.16 -13.55 4.41
CA SER A 158 -5.92 -14.68 4.98
C SER A 158 -6.17 -15.77 3.95
N ASP A 159 -6.54 -16.97 4.42
CA ASP A 159 -6.91 -18.10 3.56
C ASP A 159 -8.06 -17.75 2.62
N SER A 160 -9.10 -17.08 3.11
CA SER A 160 -10.26 -16.69 2.29
C SER A 160 -9.87 -15.74 1.15
N VAL A 161 -8.95 -14.81 1.39
CA VAL A 161 -8.42 -13.89 0.36
C VAL A 161 -7.62 -14.68 -0.68
N CYS A 162 -6.71 -15.56 -0.24
CA CYS A 162 -5.89 -16.37 -1.14
C CYS A 162 -6.72 -17.33 -1.98
N GLN A 163 -7.72 -17.99 -1.39
CA GLN A 163 -8.64 -18.88 -2.12
C GLN A 163 -9.46 -18.12 -3.16
N SER A 164 -10.03 -16.97 -2.79
CA SER A 164 -10.77 -16.12 -3.73
C SER A 164 -9.88 -15.63 -4.88
N TYR A 165 -8.63 -15.26 -4.57
CA TYR A 165 -7.65 -14.85 -5.57
C TYR A 165 -7.33 -15.99 -6.54
N LYS A 166 -7.03 -17.17 -6.02
CA LYS A 166 -6.76 -18.37 -6.82
C LYS A 166 -7.92 -18.76 -7.73
N GLN A 167 -9.16 -18.72 -7.19
CA GLN A 167 -10.36 -19.02 -7.97
C GLN A 167 -10.58 -18.04 -9.15
N ARG A 168 -10.26 -16.75 -8.95
CA ARG A 168 -10.50 -15.72 -9.97
C ARG A 168 -9.39 -15.58 -10.99
N PHE A 169 -8.15 -15.75 -10.59
CA PHE A 169 -6.97 -15.44 -11.41
C PHE A 169 -6.07 -16.64 -11.68
N GLY A 170 -6.37 -17.81 -11.11
CA GLY A 170 -5.60 -19.04 -11.32
C GLY A 170 -4.19 -19.03 -10.75
N ALA A 171 -3.88 -18.09 -9.86
CA ALA A 171 -2.55 -17.93 -9.29
C ALA A 171 -2.56 -18.02 -7.75
N ASP A 172 -1.50 -18.58 -7.19
CA ASP A 172 -1.31 -18.67 -5.75
C ASP A 172 -0.71 -17.37 -5.18
N ALA A 173 -1.07 -17.07 -3.94
CA ALA A 173 -0.46 -16.02 -3.13
C ALA A 173 -0.13 -16.60 -1.75
N PRO A 174 1.12 -16.48 -1.25
CA PRO A 174 1.45 -16.89 0.10
C PRO A 174 0.67 -16.06 1.13
N ILE A 175 0.34 -16.69 2.25
CA ILE A 175 -0.40 -16.03 3.33
C ILE A 175 0.61 -15.37 4.27
N ILE A 176 0.42 -14.07 4.50
CA ILE A 176 1.08 -13.32 5.57
C ILE A 176 0.00 -12.56 6.34
N HIS A 177 -0.32 -13.04 7.53
CA HIS A 177 -1.34 -12.40 8.37
C HIS A 177 -0.91 -10.99 8.78
N ASN A 178 -1.88 -10.08 8.84
CA ASN A 178 -1.64 -8.74 9.33
C ASN A 178 -1.21 -8.78 10.79
N GLY A 179 -0.08 -8.15 11.09
CA GLY A 179 0.35 -7.91 12.46
C GLY A 179 -0.57 -6.91 13.15
N VAL A 180 -0.94 -7.18 14.40
CA VAL A 180 -1.66 -6.24 15.26
C VAL A 180 -0.77 -5.87 16.45
N SER A 181 -0.72 -4.59 16.79
CA SER A 181 -0.07 -4.16 18.04
C SER A 181 -0.92 -4.64 19.21
N VAL A 182 -0.35 -5.50 20.05
CA VAL A 182 -1.01 -5.88 21.31
C VAL A 182 -0.93 -4.67 22.24
N ILE A 183 -2.02 -3.92 22.36
CA ILE A 183 -2.16 -2.91 23.41
C ILE A 183 -2.28 -3.70 24.71
N LYS A 184 -1.25 -3.65 25.57
CA LYS A 184 -1.40 -4.10 26.95
C LYS A 184 -2.50 -3.27 27.58
N GLN A 185 -3.70 -3.83 27.71
CA GLN A 185 -4.76 -3.20 28.50
C GLN A 185 -4.21 -3.01 29.91
N GLN A 186 -4.07 -1.75 30.35
CA GLN A 186 -3.93 -1.47 31.77
C GLN A 186 -5.24 -1.94 32.40
N ILE A 187 -5.18 -3.05 33.13
CA ILE A 187 -6.29 -3.52 33.96
C ILE A 187 -6.43 -2.49 35.08
N TYR A 188 -7.34 -1.54 34.93
CA TYR A 188 -7.75 -0.70 36.03
C TYR A 188 -8.41 -1.61 37.07
N PRO A 189 -7.92 -1.64 38.32
CA PRO A 189 -8.61 -2.38 39.38
C PRO A 189 -10.04 -1.82 39.50
N ARG A 190 -11.04 -2.72 39.41
CA ARG A 190 -12.42 -2.32 39.73
C ARG A 190 -12.45 -1.78 41.16
N LEU A 191 -12.78 -0.51 41.30
CA LEU A 191 -13.15 0.03 42.58
C LEU A 191 -14.43 -0.70 43.01
N VAL A 192 -14.29 -1.61 43.95
CA VAL A 192 -15.43 -2.22 44.67
C VAL A 192 -15.92 -1.15 45.61
N HIS A 193 -17.01 -0.50 45.27
CA HIS A 193 -17.75 0.32 46.19
C HIS A 193 -18.42 -0.61 47.23
N SER A 194 -17.92 -0.55 48.45
CA SER A 194 -18.54 -1.11 49.66
C SER A 194 -19.67 -0.21 50.15
#